data_46089e0be71583216de2aed4530c945d
#
_entry.id   46089e0be71583216de2aed4530c945d
#
_cell.length_a   1.000
_cell.length_b   1.000
_cell.length_c   1.000
_cell.angle_alpha   90.00
_cell.angle_beta   90.00
_cell.angle_gamma   90.00
#
_symmetry.space_group_name_H-M   'P 1'
#
loop_
_entity.id
_entity.type
_entity.pdbx_description
1 polymer ?
#
loop_
_entity_poly.entity_id
_entity_poly.type
_entity_poly.pdbx_seq_one_letter_code
_entity_poly.pdbx_strand_id
1 'polypeptide(L)'
;MTGIKRIALVEDHALIAIGFRDLITPEPDLLLVGSVDTAAGLDDVEGPLDLVVLDLRLADGSMPHDNVKSIHALGAHVLVYTGAEDRRLIQSAARSGALGLIRKSADPATLLAAIRTAAEGGEVFGADWAAAIDADANLTDARLSSREQEILSLYASGETAGSVALHTGLSRETVAYYVSRIRKKYAEAGRPAHSRVDLYKRAMEDGLLGDRHDG
;
A
#
# COMPACT_ATOMS: atom_id res chain seq x y z
N MET A 1 7.39 26.59 -18.51
CA MET A 1 6.86 25.50 -19.37
C MET A 1 7.15 24.22 -18.58
N THR A 2 6.14 23.62 -17.98
CA THR A 2 6.26 22.30 -17.35
C THR A 2 6.59 21.30 -18.45
N GLY A 3 7.67 20.53 -18.26
CA GLY A 3 8.07 19.49 -19.20
C GLY A 3 7.02 18.37 -19.32
N ILE A 4 7.12 17.54 -20.37
CA ILE A 4 6.25 16.36 -20.55
C ILE A 4 6.46 15.42 -19.37
N LYS A 5 5.37 15.03 -18.71
CA LYS A 5 5.37 14.11 -17.56
C LYS A 5 5.40 12.66 -18.05
N ARG A 6 6.35 11.89 -17.55
CA ARG A 6 6.54 10.48 -17.88
C ARG A 6 5.77 9.60 -16.91
N ILE A 7 4.80 8.85 -17.42
CA ILE A 7 3.84 8.08 -16.65
C ILE A 7 3.99 6.60 -16.98
N ALA A 8 3.95 5.74 -15.99
CA ALA A 8 3.77 4.31 -16.18
C ALA A 8 2.45 3.85 -15.56
N LEU A 9 1.87 2.77 -16.10
CA LEU A 9 0.70 2.09 -15.58
C LEU A 9 1.12 0.70 -15.07
N VAL A 10 0.66 0.35 -13.85
CA VAL A 10 0.73 -1.01 -13.31
C VAL A 10 -0.69 -1.54 -13.20
N GLU A 11 -1.05 -2.44 -14.11
CA GLU A 11 -2.42 -2.93 -14.32
C GLU A 11 -2.39 -4.24 -15.13
N ASP A 12 -2.96 -5.30 -14.58
CA ASP A 12 -2.99 -6.63 -15.18
C ASP A 12 -4.21 -6.89 -16.11
N HIS A 13 -5.17 -5.95 -16.14
CA HIS A 13 -6.31 -6.04 -17.04
C HIS A 13 -6.02 -5.36 -18.38
N ALA A 14 -5.77 -6.14 -19.42
CA ALA A 14 -5.39 -5.64 -20.76
C ALA A 14 -6.35 -4.59 -21.34
N LEU A 15 -7.67 -4.73 -21.14
CA LEU A 15 -8.65 -3.75 -21.62
C LEU A 15 -8.53 -2.38 -20.94
N ILE A 16 -8.19 -2.37 -19.65
CA ILE A 16 -7.96 -1.13 -18.90
C ILE A 16 -6.67 -0.47 -19.39
N ALA A 17 -5.62 -1.25 -19.60
CA ALA A 17 -4.35 -0.76 -20.12
C ALA A 17 -4.49 -0.13 -21.51
N ILE A 18 -5.29 -0.75 -22.40
CA ILE A 18 -5.60 -0.19 -23.73
C ILE A 18 -6.36 1.14 -23.59
N GLY A 19 -7.44 1.17 -22.81
CA GLY A 19 -8.23 2.38 -22.59
C GLY A 19 -7.43 3.52 -21.96
N PHE A 20 -6.53 3.19 -21.01
CA PHE A 20 -5.64 4.16 -20.39
C PHE A 20 -4.64 4.74 -21.39
N ARG A 21 -4.06 3.91 -22.26
CA ARG A 21 -3.18 4.37 -23.35
C ARG A 21 -3.89 5.31 -24.30
N ASP A 22 -5.10 4.94 -24.73
CA ASP A 22 -5.89 5.76 -25.64
C ASP A 22 -6.28 7.11 -25.02
N LEU A 23 -6.47 7.14 -23.69
CA LEU A 23 -6.74 8.35 -22.94
C LEU A 23 -5.52 9.28 -22.85
N ILE A 24 -4.31 8.73 -22.63
CA ILE A 24 -3.09 9.52 -22.45
C ILE A 24 -2.49 9.99 -23.79
N THR A 25 -2.61 9.17 -24.85
CA THR A 25 -1.94 9.45 -26.15
C THR A 25 -2.25 10.84 -26.72
N PRO A 26 -3.48 11.40 -26.66
CA PRO A 26 -3.76 12.72 -27.21
C PRO A 26 -3.27 13.89 -26.33
N GLU A 27 -2.80 13.64 -25.11
CA GLU A 27 -2.43 14.67 -24.16
C GLU A 27 -0.98 15.13 -24.38
N PRO A 28 -0.73 16.40 -24.77
CA PRO A 28 0.61 16.84 -25.17
C PRO A 28 1.59 17.00 -24.00
N ASP A 29 1.09 17.03 -22.79
CA ASP A 29 1.85 17.21 -21.54
C ASP A 29 2.12 15.89 -20.81
N LEU A 30 1.59 14.76 -21.30
CA LEU A 30 1.70 13.45 -20.69
C LEU A 30 2.31 12.45 -21.69
N LEU A 31 3.18 11.57 -21.21
CA LEU A 31 3.77 10.49 -22.00
C LEU A 31 3.67 9.16 -21.23
N LEU A 32 2.87 8.24 -21.75
CA LEU A 32 2.84 6.87 -21.24
C LEU A 32 4.09 6.13 -21.74
N VAL A 33 5.04 5.86 -20.83
CA VAL A 33 6.33 5.22 -21.16
C VAL A 33 6.34 3.73 -20.90
N GLY A 34 5.36 3.21 -20.13
CA GLY A 34 5.23 1.79 -19.85
C GLY A 34 3.83 1.43 -19.36
N SER A 35 3.41 0.20 -19.67
CA SER A 35 2.24 -0.45 -19.07
C SER A 35 2.63 -1.88 -18.77
N VAL A 36 2.61 -2.25 -17.51
CA VAL A 36 3.13 -3.51 -16.97
C VAL A 36 2.10 -4.17 -16.06
N ASP A 37 2.14 -5.49 -15.94
CA ASP A 37 1.16 -6.25 -15.17
C ASP A 37 1.51 -6.30 -13.67
N THR A 38 2.77 -5.99 -13.31
CA THR A 38 3.27 -6.03 -11.93
C THR A 38 4.18 -4.85 -11.64
N ALA A 39 4.33 -4.47 -10.36
CA ALA A 39 5.25 -3.41 -9.97
C ALA A 39 6.72 -3.73 -10.32
N ALA A 40 7.12 -5.00 -10.27
CA ALA A 40 8.46 -5.45 -10.67
C ALA A 40 8.75 -5.22 -12.16
N GLY A 41 7.72 -5.26 -13.01
CA GLY A 41 7.88 -4.96 -14.44
C GLY A 41 8.31 -3.53 -14.75
N LEU A 42 8.25 -2.62 -13.78
CA LEU A 42 8.75 -1.26 -13.94
C LEU A 42 10.27 -1.17 -14.08
N ASP A 43 11.00 -2.18 -13.62
CA ASP A 43 12.47 -2.24 -13.76
C ASP A 43 12.91 -2.28 -15.25
N ASP A 44 12.04 -2.73 -16.13
CA ASP A 44 12.26 -2.76 -17.58
C ASP A 44 11.86 -1.46 -18.31
N VAL A 45 11.28 -0.50 -17.59
CA VAL A 45 10.86 0.79 -18.16
C VAL A 45 12.02 1.76 -18.18
N GLU A 46 12.46 2.16 -19.37
CA GLU A 46 13.62 3.03 -19.55
C GLU A 46 13.38 4.48 -19.09
N GLY A 47 14.35 5.03 -18.37
CA GLY A 47 14.41 6.43 -17.96
C GLY A 47 13.59 6.76 -16.71
N PRO A 48 13.68 8.02 -16.24
CA PRO A 48 12.99 8.42 -15.02
C PRO A 48 11.48 8.44 -15.19
N LEU A 49 10.75 8.16 -14.12
CA LEU A 49 9.30 8.22 -14.03
C LEU A 49 8.88 9.39 -13.13
N ASP A 50 7.91 10.19 -13.57
CA ASP A 50 7.29 11.21 -12.72
C ASP A 50 6.16 10.61 -11.87
N LEU A 51 5.38 9.69 -12.48
CA LEU A 51 4.21 9.10 -11.85
C LEU A 51 4.02 7.64 -12.28
N VAL A 52 3.65 6.81 -11.33
CA VAL A 52 3.08 5.47 -11.60
C VAL A 52 1.61 5.46 -11.16
N VAL A 53 0.74 5.08 -12.09
CA VAL A 53 -0.67 4.80 -11.84
C VAL A 53 -0.79 3.33 -11.51
N LEU A 54 -1.23 3.01 -10.28
CA LEU A 54 -1.15 1.66 -9.70
C LEU A 54 -2.53 1.10 -9.39
N ASP A 55 -2.87 -0.08 -9.92
CA ASP A 55 -3.98 -0.86 -9.37
C ASP A 55 -3.58 -1.50 -8.03
N LEU A 56 -4.54 -1.56 -7.11
CA LEU A 56 -4.36 -2.19 -5.79
C LEU A 56 -4.48 -3.71 -5.82
N ARG A 57 -5.15 -4.26 -6.83
CA ARG A 57 -5.35 -5.70 -7.00
C ARG A 57 -4.67 -6.18 -8.26
N LEU A 58 -3.49 -6.74 -8.10
CA LEU A 58 -2.73 -7.38 -9.16
C LEU A 58 -2.81 -8.90 -9.02
N ALA A 59 -2.80 -9.61 -10.15
CA ALA A 59 -2.90 -11.06 -10.20
C ALA A 59 -1.72 -11.78 -9.54
N ASP A 60 -0.57 -11.09 -9.40
CA ASP A 60 0.62 -11.61 -8.71
C ASP A 60 0.45 -11.67 -7.18
N GLY A 61 -0.64 -11.11 -6.64
CA GLY A 61 -0.92 -11.06 -5.21
C GLY A 61 -0.02 -10.14 -4.40
N SER A 62 0.75 -9.27 -5.07
CA SER A 62 1.63 -8.31 -4.39
C SER A 62 0.84 -7.31 -3.54
N MET A 63 1.44 -6.92 -2.41
CA MET A 63 0.77 -6.03 -1.46
C MET A 63 0.96 -4.56 -1.85
N PRO A 64 -0.09 -3.71 -1.74
CA PRO A 64 0.00 -2.30 -2.10
C PRO A 64 1.14 -1.54 -1.44
N HIS A 65 1.45 -1.82 -0.16
CA HIS A 65 2.54 -1.15 0.54
C HIS A 65 3.92 -1.48 -0.02
N ASP A 66 4.13 -2.72 -0.48
CA ASP A 66 5.39 -3.13 -1.09
C ASP A 66 5.53 -2.49 -2.47
N ASN A 67 4.45 -2.51 -3.26
CA ASN A 67 4.41 -1.89 -4.58
C ASN A 67 4.68 -0.37 -4.51
N VAL A 68 4.02 0.34 -3.59
CA VAL A 68 4.25 1.78 -3.40
C VAL A 68 5.69 2.07 -3.00
N LYS A 69 6.27 1.27 -2.09
CA LYS A 69 7.67 1.43 -1.67
C LYS A 69 8.66 1.18 -2.82
N SER A 70 8.45 0.14 -3.63
CA SER A 70 9.32 -0.14 -4.77
C SER A 70 9.24 0.98 -5.81
N ILE A 71 8.05 1.51 -6.09
CA ILE A 71 7.86 2.64 -7.00
C ILE A 71 8.54 3.90 -6.48
N HIS A 72 8.44 4.21 -5.18
CA HIS A 72 9.15 5.34 -4.59
C HIS A 72 10.68 5.19 -4.67
N ALA A 73 11.21 3.96 -4.60
CA ALA A 73 12.63 3.71 -4.79
C ALA A 73 13.11 4.04 -6.21
N LEU A 74 12.21 4.02 -7.21
CA LEU A 74 12.48 4.50 -8.58
C LEU A 74 12.38 6.04 -8.71
N GLY A 75 12.04 6.75 -7.63
CA GLY A 75 11.88 8.21 -7.61
C GLY A 75 10.54 8.71 -8.13
N ALA A 76 9.57 7.84 -8.41
CA ALA A 76 8.27 8.20 -8.95
C ALA A 76 7.22 8.41 -7.85
N HIS A 77 6.27 9.31 -8.12
CA HIS A 77 5.04 9.42 -7.33
C HIS A 77 4.06 8.26 -7.63
N VAL A 78 3.12 8.03 -6.73
CA VAL A 78 2.10 6.98 -6.90
C VAL A 78 0.70 7.56 -6.80
N LEU A 79 -0.12 7.31 -7.83
CA LEU A 79 -1.57 7.52 -7.82
C LEU A 79 -2.27 6.16 -7.90
N VAL A 80 -3.15 5.88 -6.95
CA VAL A 80 -3.95 4.66 -6.97
C VAL A 80 -5.11 4.78 -7.97
N TYR A 81 -5.26 3.79 -8.86
CA TYR A 81 -6.34 3.70 -9.84
C TYR A 81 -7.01 2.34 -9.74
N THR A 82 -8.12 2.25 -9.01
CA THR A 82 -8.69 0.95 -8.65
C THR A 82 -10.21 0.91 -8.71
N GLY A 83 -10.75 -0.27 -9.06
CA GLY A 83 -12.17 -0.60 -8.88
C GLY A 83 -12.49 -1.20 -7.53
N ALA A 84 -11.47 -1.50 -6.71
CA ALA A 84 -11.66 -2.16 -5.43
C ALA A 84 -12.30 -1.24 -4.38
N GLU A 85 -13.22 -1.84 -3.59
CA GLU A 85 -13.83 -1.18 -2.43
C GLU A 85 -13.16 -1.60 -1.11
N ASP A 86 -12.04 -2.32 -1.20
CA ASP A 86 -11.34 -2.82 -0.03
C ASP A 86 -10.58 -1.69 0.68
N ARG A 87 -11.17 -1.24 1.77
CA ARG A 87 -10.61 -0.18 2.62
C ARG A 87 -9.19 -0.48 3.09
N ARG A 88 -8.86 -1.75 3.34
CA ARG A 88 -7.54 -2.14 3.85
C ARG A 88 -6.45 -1.90 2.81
N LEU A 89 -6.72 -2.24 1.55
CA LEU A 89 -5.78 -1.99 0.46
C LEU A 89 -5.57 -0.48 0.24
N ILE A 90 -6.66 0.30 0.31
CA ILE A 90 -6.60 1.77 0.18
C ILE A 90 -5.77 2.36 1.34
N GLN A 91 -6.03 1.96 2.58
CA GLN A 91 -5.26 2.39 3.75
C GLN A 91 -3.78 2.00 3.65
N SER A 92 -3.51 0.78 3.18
CA SER A 92 -2.15 0.28 2.99
C SER A 92 -1.37 1.17 2.00
N ALA A 93 -1.98 1.54 0.87
CA ALA A 93 -1.38 2.44 -0.11
C ALA A 93 -1.16 3.85 0.45
N ALA A 94 -2.16 4.40 1.17
CA ALA A 94 -2.08 5.72 1.80
C ALA A 94 -0.94 5.82 2.81
N ARG A 95 -0.82 4.83 3.70
CA ARG A 95 0.27 4.76 4.70
C ARG A 95 1.66 4.67 4.07
N SER A 96 1.73 4.14 2.86
CA SER A 96 3.01 3.97 2.14
C SER A 96 3.39 5.20 1.31
N GLY A 97 2.56 6.25 1.31
CA GLY A 97 2.86 7.53 0.69
C GLY A 97 2.28 7.71 -0.71
N ALA A 98 1.29 6.91 -1.12
CA ALA A 98 0.55 7.22 -2.35
C ALA A 98 -0.15 8.59 -2.22
N LEU A 99 -0.15 9.37 -3.30
CA LEU A 99 -0.65 10.76 -3.31
C LEU A 99 -2.17 10.87 -3.34
N GLY A 100 -2.88 9.77 -3.60
CA GLY A 100 -4.32 9.76 -3.64
C GLY A 100 -4.89 8.55 -4.35
N LEU A 101 -6.21 8.56 -4.54
CA LEU A 101 -6.95 7.50 -5.19
C LEU A 101 -7.95 8.07 -6.18
N ILE A 102 -8.02 7.43 -7.34
CA ILE A 102 -9.06 7.63 -8.33
C ILE A 102 -9.74 6.30 -8.66
N ARG A 103 -11.05 6.30 -8.79
CA ARG A 103 -11.83 5.11 -9.16
C ARG A 103 -11.71 4.79 -10.64
N LYS A 104 -11.65 3.50 -11.01
CA LYS A 104 -11.73 3.05 -12.42
C LYS A 104 -13.07 3.43 -13.08
N SER A 105 -14.08 3.78 -12.30
CA SER A 105 -15.38 4.31 -12.77
C SER A 105 -15.41 5.84 -12.92
N ALA A 106 -14.32 6.55 -12.62
CA ALA A 106 -14.24 8.00 -12.82
C ALA A 106 -14.30 8.35 -14.32
N ASP A 107 -14.85 9.52 -14.62
CA ASP A 107 -14.84 10.01 -15.98
C ASP A 107 -13.42 10.37 -16.44
N PRO A 108 -13.16 10.36 -17.77
CA PRO A 108 -11.83 10.60 -18.33
C PRO A 108 -11.21 11.94 -17.91
N ALA A 109 -12.01 13.02 -17.84
CA ALA A 109 -11.48 14.35 -17.49
C ALA A 109 -11.01 14.38 -16.03
N THR A 110 -11.76 13.75 -15.12
CA THR A 110 -11.39 13.62 -13.70
C THR A 110 -10.09 12.79 -13.55
N LEU A 111 -9.96 11.71 -14.30
CA LEU A 111 -8.74 10.88 -14.28
C LEU A 111 -7.52 11.67 -14.79
N LEU A 112 -7.64 12.39 -15.91
CA LEU A 112 -6.56 13.22 -16.44
C LEU A 112 -6.14 14.35 -15.48
N ALA A 113 -7.11 15.01 -14.83
CA ALA A 113 -6.82 16.02 -13.81
C ALA A 113 -6.07 15.43 -12.62
N ALA A 114 -6.48 14.27 -12.14
CA ALA A 114 -5.81 13.55 -11.04
C ALA A 114 -4.37 13.16 -11.40
N ILE A 115 -4.16 12.65 -12.62
CA ILE A 115 -2.83 12.28 -13.14
C ILE A 115 -1.90 13.51 -13.17
N ARG A 116 -2.38 14.65 -13.68
CA ARG A 116 -1.58 15.90 -13.73
C ARG A 116 -1.20 16.36 -12.33
N THR A 117 -2.16 16.40 -11.42
CA THR A 117 -1.92 16.79 -10.02
C THR A 117 -0.89 15.88 -9.36
N ALA A 118 -1.05 14.55 -9.49
CA ALA A 118 -0.14 13.58 -8.89
C ALA A 118 1.26 13.60 -9.54
N ALA A 119 1.36 13.82 -10.86
CA ALA A 119 2.64 13.93 -11.56
C ALA A 119 3.45 15.17 -11.16
N GLU A 120 2.80 16.18 -10.58
CA GLU A 120 3.43 17.36 -9.99
C GLU A 120 3.73 17.18 -8.48
N GLY A 121 3.42 16.01 -7.91
CA GLY A 121 3.57 15.71 -6.49
C GLY A 121 2.42 16.25 -5.62
N GLY A 122 1.33 16.72 -6.24
CA GLY A 122 0.15 17.18 -5.53
C GLY A 122 -0.73 16.02 -5.07
N GLU A 123 -1.40 16.20 -3.94
CA GLU A 123 -2.32 15.20 -3.40
C GLU A 123 -3.67 15.22 -4.12
N VAL A 124 -4.21 14.02 -4.37
CA VAL A 124 -5.51 13.81 -5.02
C VAL A 124 -6.52 13.35 -3.99
N PHE A 125 -7.34 14.29 -3.52
CA PHE A 125 -8.36 14.03 -2.50
C PHE A 125 -9.68 13.59 -3.15
N GLY A 126 -10.13 12.39 -2.78
CA GLY A 126 -11.47 11.87 -3.07
C GLY A 126 -12.15 11.44 -1.78
N ALA A 127 -13.49 11.28 -1.79
CA ALA A 127 -14.24 10.86 -0.61
C ALA A 127 -13.74 9.53 -0.02
N ASP A 128 -13.38 8.58 -0.87
CA ASP A 128 -12.84 7.27 -0.45
C ASP A 128 -11.45 7.40 0.18
N TRP A 129 -10.62 8.28 -0.34
CA TRP A 129 -9.29 8.56 0.19
C TRP A 129 -9.37 9.26 1.54
N ALA A 130 -10.19 10.31 1.64
CA ALA A 130 -10.46 11.00 2.90
C ALA A 130 -11.04 10.03 3.95
N ALA A 131 -12.02 9.20 3.58
CA ALA A 131 -12.57 8.18 4.47
C ALA A 131 -11.56 7.12 4.90
N ALA A 132 -10.58 6.78 4.06
CA ALA A 132 -9.51 5.86 4.41
C ALA A 132 -8.52 6.50 5.40
N ILE A 133 -8.16 7.77 5.20
CA ILE A 133 -7.29 8.54 6.10
C ILE A 133 -8.00 8.84 7.43
N ASP A 134 -9.28 9.28 7.41
CA ASP A 134 -10.05 9.56 8.62
C ASP A 134 -10.28 8.29 9.46
N ALA A 135 -10.51 7.15 8.81
CA ALA A 135 -10.59 5.87 9.50
C ALA A 135 -9.24 5.46 10.10
N ASP A 136 -8.13 5.92 9.52
CA ASP A 136 -6.79 5.72 10.06
C ASP A 136 -6.51 6.66 11.24
N ALA A 137 -7.00 7.88 11.24
CA ALA A 137 -6.97 8.80 12.37
C ALA A 137 -7.80 8.30 13.57
N ASN A 138 -8.86 7.50 13.31
CA ASN A 138 -9.65 6.80 14.34
C ASN A 138 -9.08 5.41 14.69
N LEU A 139 -8.25 4.82 13.86
CA LEU A 139 -7.35 3.72 14.17
C LEU A 139 -6.09 4.34 14.75
N THR A 140 -6.13 4.70 16.02
CA THR A 140 -4.95 5.15 16.75
C THR A 140 -3.85 4.12 16.51
N ASP A 141 -2.87 4.50 15.68
CA ASP A 141 -1.73 3.65 15.35
C ASP A 141 -1.03 3.26 16.65
N ALA A 142 -0.92 1.97 16.90
CA ALA A 142 -0.24 1.46 18.09
C ALA A 142 1.27 1.81 18.09
N ARG A 143 1.76 2.48 17.02
CA ARG A 143 3.15 2.94 16.83
C ARG A 143 4.16 1.88 17.23
N LEU A 144 3.97 0.68 16.68
CA LEU A 144 4.90 -0.41 16.90
C LEU A 144 6.22 -0.12 16.21
N SER A 145 7.34 -0.30 16.94
CA SER A 145 8.66 -0.28 16.31
C SER A 145 8.82 -1.48 15.36
N SER A 146 9.77 -1.41 14.42
CA SER A 146 10.06 -2.50 13.49
C SER A 146 10.30 -3.82 14.22
N ARG A 147 10.93 -3.79 15.40
CA ARG A 147 11.17 -4.97 16.23
C ARG A 147 9.89 -5.52 16.87
N GLU A 148 8.97 -4.65 17.28
CA GLU A 148 7.66 -5.04 17.79
C GLU A 148 6.78 -5.63 16.69
N GLN A 149 6.85 -5.09 15.47
CA GLN A 149 6.13 -5.61 14.29
C GLN A 149 6.63 -7.01 13.91
N GLU A 150 7.95 -7.22 13.87
CA GLU A 150 8.56 -8.54 13.61
C GLU A 150 8.11 -9.59 14.64
N ILE A 151 8.17 -9.26 15.93
CA ILE A 151 7.75 -10.16 17.00
C ILE A 151 6.24 -10.42 16.93
N LEU A 152 5.43 -9.40 16.65
CA LEU A 152 3.99 -9.53 16.51
C LEU A 152 3.64 -10.43 15.33
N SER A 153 4.27 -10.24 14.18
CA SER A 153 4.04 -11.05 12.97
C SER A 153 4.29 -12.53 13.25
N LEU A 154 5.44 -12.89 13.81
CA LEU A 154 5.78 -14.26 14.14
C LEU A 154 4.85 -14.84 15.23
N TYR A 155 4.61 -14.11 16.30
CA TYR A 155 3.80 -14.57 17.42
C TYR A 155 2.32 -14.72 17.01
N ALA A 156 1.77 -13.78 16.29
CA ALA A 156 0.38 -13.80 15.83
C ALA A 156 0.14 -14.93 14.80
N SER A 157 1.10 -15.21 13.91
CA SER A 157 0.98 -16.29 12.92
C SER A 157 0.99 -17.72 13.48
N GLY A 158 1.10 -17.87 14.79
CA GLY A 158 0.97 -19.18 15.43
C GLY A 158 2.26 -19.68 16.09
N GLU A 159 3.39 -18.99 15.96
CA GLU A 159 4.67 -19.42 16.54
C GLU A 159 4.67 -19.37 18.06
N THR A 160 5.29 -20.36 18.70
CA THR A 160 5.46 -20.35 20.15
C THR A 160 6.45 -19.25 20.57
N ALA A 161 6.39 -18.77 21.81
CA ALA A 161 7.36 -17.79 22.32
C ALA A 161 8.81 -18.31 22.23
N GLY A 162 9.01 -19.63 22.29
CA GLY A 162 10.32 -20.26 22.10
C GLY A 162 10.80 -20.20 20.64
N SER A 163 9.90 -20.41 19.69
CA SER A 163 10.21 -20.31 18.25
C SER A 163 10.50 -18.86 17.87
N VAL A 164 9.67 -17.91 18.32
CA VAL A 164 9.91 -16.47 18.12
C VAL A 164 11.28 -16.07 18.70
N ALA A 165 11.63 -16.56 19.88
CA ALA A 165 12.92 -16.31 20.52
C ALA A 165 14.10 -16.79 19.65
N LEU A 166 13.99 -17.98 19.07
CA LEU A 166 15.00 -18.52 18.14
C LEU A 166 15.14 -17.69 16.87
N HIS A 167 14.02 -17.34 16.22
CA HIS A 167 14.03 -16.55 14.99
C HIS A 167 14.56 -15.12 15.19
N THR A 168 14.28 -14.54 16.34
CA THR A 168 14.64 -13.14 16.64
C THR A 168 15.97 -12.97 17.38
N GLY A 169 16.61 -14.08 17.80
CA GLY A 169 17.82 -14.05 18.63
C GLY A 169 17.60 -13.50 20.05
N LEU A 170 16.37 -13.58 20.57
CA LEU A 170 15.98 -13.08 21.90
C LEU A 170 15.81 -14.22 22.90
N SER A 171 15.72 -13.88 24.21
CA SER A 171 15.22 -14.83 25.21
C SER A 171 13.69 -14.92 25.19
N ARG A 172 13.13 -16.01 25.73
CA ARG A 172 11.67 -16.17 25.86
C ARG A 172 11.05 -15.07 26.72
N GLU A 173 11.76 -14.66 27.78
CA GLU A 173 11.37 -13.58 28.69
C GLU A 173 11.30 -12.25 27.94
N THR A 174 12.28 -11.99 27.05
CA THR A 174 12.31 -10.79 26.22
C THR A 174 11.15 -10.79 25.21
N VAL A 175 10.84 -11.92 24.60
CA VAL A 175 9.66 -12.05 23.72
C VAL A 175 8.37 -11.77 24.49
N ALA A 176 8.21 -12.35 25.69
CA ALA A 176 7.04 -12.10 26.54
C ALA A 176 6.91 -10.62 26.93
N TYR A 177 8.03 -9.95 27.23
CA TYR A 177 8.07 -8.51 27.48
C TYR A 177 7.58 -7.70 26.25
N TYR A 178 8.07 -8.02 25.05
CA TYR A 178 7.63 -7.36 23.84
C TYR A 178 6.13 -7.57 23.57
N VAL A 179 5.63 -8.80 23.72
CA VAL A 179 4.19 -9.09 23.57
C VAL A 179 3.35 -8.29 24.58
N SER A 180 3.81 -8.14 25.82
CA SER A 180 3.14 -7.29 26.81
C SER A 180 3.14 -5.82 26.40
N ARG A 181 4.28 -5.28 25.90
CA ARG A 181 4.38 -3.91 25.38
C ARG A 181 3.46 -3.67 24.20
N ILE A 182 3.42 -4.62 23.26
CA ILE A 182 2.54 -4.55 22.09
C ILE A 182 1.08 -4.45 22.54
N ARG A 183 0.65 -5.32 23.47
CA ARG A 183 -0.70 -5.27 24.03
C ARG A 183 -1.02 -3.93 24.68
N LYS A 184 -0.07 -3.37 25.44
CA LYS A 184 -0.21 -2.06 26.07
C LYS A 184 -0.40 -0.96 25.02
N LYS A 185 0.42 -0.94 23.97
CA LYS A 185 0.31 0.02 22.88
C LYS A 185 -1.03 -0.07 22.14
N TYR A 186 -1.52 -1.29 21.86
CA TYR A 186 -2.86 -1.47 21.29
C TYR A 186 -3.98 -0.99 22.22
N ALA A 187 -3.84 -1.20 23.54
CA ALA A 187 -4.82 -0.70 24.51
C ALA A 187 -4.82 0.82 24.58
N GLU A 188 -3.65 1.47 24.59
CA GLU A 188 -3.48 2.94 24.52
C GLU A 188 -4.04 3.52 23.22
N ALA A 189 -3.97 2.75 22.13
CA ALA A 189 -4.58 3.07 20.86
C ALA A 189 -6.10 2.81 20.80
N GLY A 190 -6.76 2.47 21.90
CA GLY A 190 -8.19 2.16 21.92
C GLY A 190 -8.57 0.83 21.24
N ARG A 191 -7.59 -0.02 20.93
CA ARG A 191 -7.73 -1.30 20.20
C ARG A 191 -7.21 -2.48 21.03
N PRO A 192 -7.73 -2.75 22.24
CA PRO A 192 -7.16 -3.74 23.15
C PRO A 192 -7.06 -5.13 22.50
N ALA A 193 -5.99 -5.85 22.86
CA ALA A 193 -5.69 -7.20 22.39
C ALA A 193 -5.32 -8.08 23.60
N HIS A 194 -6.33 -8.75 24.20
CA HIS A 194 -6.15 -9.54 25.42
C HIS A 194 -5.67 -10.96 25.13
N SER A 195 -6.08 -11.51 24.02
CA SER A 195 -5.73 -12.87 23.59
C SER A 195 -4.73 -12.85 22.43
N ARG A 196 -4.19 -14.02 22.09
CA ARG A 196 -3.39 -14.21 20.88
C ARG A 196 -4.23 -14.02 19.61
N VAL A 197 -5.49 -14.43 19.67
CA VAL A 197 -6.43 -14.25 18.56
C VAL A 197 -6.68 -12.75 18.31
N ASP A 198 -6.76 -11.94 19.38
CA ASP A 198 -6.90 -10.49 19.22
C ASP A 198 -5.63 -9.91 18.59
N LEU A 199 -4.44 -10.32 19.03
CA LEU A 199 -3.18 -9.90 18.41
C LEU A 199 -3.10 -10.29 16.93
N TYR A 200 -3.57 -11.49 16.56
CA TYR A 200 -3.68 -11.91 15.17
C TYR A 200 -4.60 -10.96 14.37
N LYS A 201 -5.80 -10.65 14.89
CA LYS A 201 -6.72 -9.70 14.26
C LYS A 201 -6.07 -8.32 14.08
N ARG A 202 -5.37 -7.81 15.11
CA ARG A 202 -4.67 -6.53 15.02
C ARG A 202 -3.55 -6.55 14.00
N ALA A 203 -2.75 -7.63 13.97
CA ALA A 203 -1.69 -7.79 12.99
C ALA A 203 -2.22 -7.87 11.55
N MET A 204 -3.37 -8.52 11.34
CA MET A 204 -4.07 -8.52 10.05
C MET A 204 -4.60 -7.13 9.68
N GLU A 205 -5.23 -6.43 10.62
CA GLU A 205 -5.73 -5.07 10.42
C GLU A 205 -4.62 -4.08 10.08
N ASP A 206 -3.43 -4.27 10.64
CA ASP A 206 -2.25 -3.42 10.44
C ASP A 206 -1.39 -3.87 9.25
N GLY A 207 -1.81 -4.91 8.50
CA GLY A 207 -1.09 -5.41 7.32
C GLY A 207 0.24 -6.09 7.63
N LEU A 208 0.44 -6.54 8.88
CA LEU A 208 1.68 -7.19 9.33
C LEU A 208 1.71 -8.70 9.05
N LEU A 209 0.60 -9.29 8.63
CA LEU A 209 0.47 -10.69 8.25
C LEU A 209 0.02 -10.75 6.79
N GLY A 210 0.81 -11.38 5.94
CA GLY A 210 0.38 -11.71 4.58
C GLY A 210 -0.77 -12.72 4.61
N ASP A 211 -1.73 -12.61 3.69
CA ASP A 211 -2.74 -13.64 3.48
C ASP A 211 -2.04 -14.95 3.12
N ARG A 212 -1.97 -15.89 4.06
CA ARG A 212 -1.68 -17.28 3.70
C ARG A 212 -2.92 -17.82 3.00
N HIS A 213 -2.88 -17.87 1.69
CA HIS A 213 -3.70 -18.81 0.96
C HIS A 213 -3.20 -20.20 1.34
N ASP A 214 -3.95 -20.87 2.22
CA ASP A 214 -3.82 -22.31 2.38
C ASP A 214 -4.16 -22.95 1.04
N GLY A 215 -3.16 -23.62 0.44
CA GLY A 215 -3.32 -24.52 -0.69
C GLY A 215 -3.99 -25.82 -0.27
#